data_643c74bc3c12435ec3954598eaaaea66
#
_entry.id   643c74bc3c12435ec3954598eaaaea66
#
_cell.length_a   1.000
_cell.length_b   1.000
_cell.length_c   1.000
_cell.angle_alpha   90.00
_cell.angle_beta   90.00
_cell.angle_gamma   90.00
#
_symmetry.space_group_name_H-M   'P 1'
#
loop_
_entity.id
_entity.type
_entity.pdbx_description
1 polymer ?
#
loop_
_entity_poly.entity_id
_entity_poly.type
_entity_poly.pdbx_seq_one_letter_code
_entity_poly.pdbx_strand_id
1 'polypeptide(L)'
;MKSEYKRDINGNYLVLYENEEPDTSSYQMRMLVGNSIPSILKCRVQGVDGQFMVCYDITSKQSLLSLYEEKKMGYEDLQMILGGFVQVMEDMSEYLLNPCRLVLKPEYMYVDVEKRQIYFCYLPGYDEDVRQKFQELTEYILPILDHEDSKAVMLGYGIYRRALEDSFHLEYIKKELYQDLFENYGESKEEKPQEEHLEELLWEEELSEKKKKDVGGTSKGFLIWCVAAGFFALVVVAAETLGYLPRVSMQVILGVAAGIMVIGMLCTWGVSV
;
A
#
# COMPACT_ATOMS: atom_id res chain seq x y z
N MET A 1 -8.46 23.36 9.14
CA MET A 1 -8.55 22.57 10.38
C MET A 1 -8.36 23.49 11.57
N LYS A 2 -9.22 23.45 12.60
CA LYS A 2 -9.09 24.28 13.80
C LYS A 2 -8.23 23.54 14.81
N SER A 3 -7.21 24.19 15.38
CA SER A 3 -6.28 23.60 16.36
C SER A 3 -6.04 24.53 17.53
N GLU A 4 -5.66 23.96 18.66
CA GLU A 4 -5.29 24.65 19.88
C GLU A 4 -4.17 23.90 20.60
N TYR A 5 -3.25 24.61 21.23
CA TYR A 5 -2.22 24.03 22.10
C TYR A 5 -2.62 24.16 23.56
N LYS A 6 -2.62 23.05 24.29
CA LYS A 6 -2.90 23.04 25.73
C LYS A 6 -1.69 22.53 26.48
N ARG A 7 -1.38 23.17 27.60
CA ARG A 7 -0.35 22.75 28.52
C ARG A 7 -0.96 22.48 29.89
N ASP A 8 -0.67 21.34 30.46
CA ASP A 8 -1.02 21.02 31.82
C ASP A 8 0.18 20.49 32.62
N ILE A 9 -0.05 20.04 33.85
CA ILE A 9 1.01 19.52 34.75
C ILE A 9 1.65 18.26 34.18
N ASN A 10 0.94 17.52 33.35
CA ASN A 10 1.36 16.22 32.80
C ASN A 10 2.07 16.34 31.44
N GLY A 11 1.92 17.46 30.75
CA GLY A 11 2.56 17.62 29.45
C GLY A 11 1.95 18.67 28.54
N ASN A 12 2.36 18.61 27.28
CA ASN A 12 1.90 19.47 26.20
C ASN A 12 0.98 18.68 25.27
N TYR A 13 -0.11 19.30 24.86
CA TYR A 13 -1.12 18.65 24.04
C TYR A 13 -1.50 19.51 22.84
N LEU A 14 -1.59 18.86 21.66
CA LEU A 14 -2.26 19.42 20.51
C LEU A 14 -3.72 18.98 20.54
N VAL A 15 -4.63 19.91 20.38
CA VAL A 15 -6.07 19.65 20.27
C VAL A 15 -6.52 19.99 18.86
N LEU A 16 -7.03 19.00 18.14
CA LEU A 16 -7.67 19.18 16.85
C LEU A 16 -9.18 19.06 17.03
N TYR A 17 -9.91 20.01 16.45
CA TYR A 17 -11.36 20.06 16.52
C TYR A 17 -11.98 19.44 15.27
N GLU A 18 -12.97 18.60 15.47
CA GLU A 18 -13.78 18.01 14.42
C GLU A 18 -15.13 18.70 14.30
N ASN A 19 -15.60 18.86 13.06
CA ASN A 19 -16.90 19.51 12.79
C ASN A 19 -18.07 18.55 12.98
N GLU A 20 -17.82 17.25 12.87
CA GLU A 20 -18.81 16.19 12.96
C GLU A 20 -18.49 15.26 14.12
N GLU A 21 -19.52 14.65 14.69
CA GLU A 21 -19.36 13.64 15.73
C GLU A 21 -18.73 12.38 15.12
N PRO A 22 -17.51 12.01 15.54
CA PRO A 22 -16.92 10.79 15.05
C PRO A 22 -17.69 9.57 15.57
N ASP A 23 -17.92 8.58 14.71
CA ASP A 23 -18.51 7.32 15.12
C ASP A 23 -17.59 6.60 16.12
N THR A 24 -17.87 6.82 17.41
CA THR A 24 -17.12 6.22 18.54
C THR A 24 -17.27 4.70 18.60
N SER A 25 -18.30 4.14 17.94
CA SER A 25 -18.50 2.69 17.85
C SER A 25 -17.69 2.04 16.75
N SER A 26 -17.11 2.82 15.83
CA SER A 26 -16.34 2.31 14.71
C SER A 26 -15.11 1.52 15.17
N TYR A 27 -14.77 0.51 14.39
CA TYR A 27 -13.55 -0.29 14.63
C TYR A 27 -12.30 0.60 14.71
N GLN A 28 -12.16 1.54 13.77
CA GLN A 28 -10.99 2.42 13.68
C GLN A 28 -10.82 3.30 14.93
N MET A 29 -11.93 3.84 15.46
CA MET A 29 -11.90 4.63 16.67
C MET A 29 -11.45 3.79 17.88
N ARG A 30 -11.96 2.57 18.00
CA ARG A 30 -11.57 1.67 19.08
C ARG A 30 -10.10 1.26 18.98
N MET A 31 -9.60 1.03 17.76
CA MET A 31 -8.19 0.74 17.53
C MET A 31 -7.30 1.93 17.90
N LEU A 32 -7.66 3.13 17.49
CA LEU A 32 -6.92 4.36 17.76
C LEU A 32 -6.82 4.68 19.27
N VAL A 33 -7.92 4.54 20.00
CA VAL A 33 -7.98 4.92 21.44
C VAL A 33 -7.48 3.78 22.33
N GLY A 34 -7.74 2.52 21.94
CA GLY A 34 -7.44 1.34 22.74
C GLY A 34 -5.99 0.83 22.62
N ASN A 35 -5.27 1.24 21.58
CA ASN A 35 -3.91 0.77 21.30
C ASN A 35 -2.90 1.93 21.32
N SER A 36 -1.62 1.58 21.45
CA SER A 36 -0.51 2.48 21.22
C SER A 36 0.14 2.10 19.89
N ILE A 37 -0.20 2.84 18.83
CA ILE A 37 0.33 2.62 17.48
C ILE A 37 1.67 3.35 17.39
N PRO A 38 2.77 2.68 17.02
CA PRO A 38 4.12 3.21 17.18
C PRO A 38 4.39 4.54 16.45
N SER A 39 3.83 4.72 15.26
CA SER A 39 4.02 5.91 14.41
C SER A 39 2.95 6.98 14.59
N ILE A 40 1.90 6.72 15.38
CA ILE A 40 0.80 7.66 15.60
C ILE A 40 0.92 8.26 17.01
N LEU A 41 0.71 9.58 17.12
CA LEU A 41 0.67 10.26 18.41
C LEU A 41 -0.44 9.67 19.29
N LYS A 42 -0.08 9.36 20.53
CA LYS A 42 -1.07 8.92 21.51
C LYS A 42 -2.14 9.98 21.67
N CYS A 43 -3.40 9.59 21.53
CA CYS A 43 -4.49 10.53 21.56
C CYS A 43 -5.62 10.12 22.52
N ARG A 44 -6.46 11.10 22.84
CA ARG A 44 -7.73 10.94 23.55
C ARG A 44 -8.79 11.71 22.82
N VAL A 45 -9.97 11.11 22.67
CA VAL A 45 -11.13 11.75 22.04
C VAL A 45 -12.06 12.25 23.13
N GLN A 46 -12.53 13.48 23.00
CA GLN A 46 -13.42 14.13 23.96
C GLN A 46 -14.55 14.85 23.22
N GLY A 47 -15.75 14.76 23.74
CA GLY A 47 -16.89 15.57 23.31
C GLY A 47 -17.28 16.53 24.44
N VAL A 48 -17.34 17.84 24.15
CA VAL A 48 -17.75 18.88 25.09
C VAL A 48 -18.69 19.80 24.35
N ASP A 49 -19.92 19.98 24.89
CA ASP A 49 -20.94 20.88 24.36
C ASP A 49 -21.29 20.67 22.88
N GLY A 50 -21.29 19.37 22.44
CA GLY A 50 -21.53 18.99 21.04
C GLY A 50 -20.36 19.25 20.08
N GLN A 51 -19.22 19.65 20.61
CA GLN A 51 -17.98 19.80 19.84
C GLN A 51 -17.04 18.63 20.14
N PHE A 52 -16.56 17.96 19.10
CA PHE A 52 -15.62 16.85 19.23
C PHE A 52 -14.19 17.32 19.01
N MET A 53 -13.30 16.79 19.83
CA MET A 53 -11.88 17.11 19.77
C MET A 53 -11.03 15.87 20.02
N VAL A 54 -9.91 15.83 19.31
CA VAL A 54 -8.86 14.81 19.51
C VAL A 54 -7.66 15.50 20.13
N CYS A 55 -7.27 15.05 21.33
CA CYS A 55 -6.14 15.58 22.09
C CYS A 55 -4.94 14.65 21.93
N TYR A 56 -3.87 15.12 21.32
CA TYR A 56 -2.63 14.37 21.08
C TYR A 56 -1.56 14.78 22.09
N ASP A 57 -0.85 13.80 22.64
CA ASP A 57 0.31 14.04 23.50
C ASP A 57 1.54 14.37 22.66
N ILE A 58 1.97 15.63 22.73
CA ILE A 58 3.13 16.16 22.04
C ILE A 58 4.28 16.50 22.99
N THR A 59 4.26 15.96 24.21
CA THR A 59 5.30 16.19 25.22
C THR A 59 6.67 15.75 24.69
N SER A 60 7.67 16.58 24.83
CA SER A 60 9.04 16.37 24.33
C SER A 60 9.15 16.22 22.81
N LYS A 61 8.16 16.71 22.05
CA LYS A 61 8.18 16.69 20.58
C LYS A 61 8.03 18.09 20.01
N GLN A 62 8.58 18.30 18.82
CA GLN A 62 8.47 19.53 18.06
C GLN A 62 7.75 19.26 16.74
N SER A 63 6.92 20.20 16.27
CA SER A 63 6.32 20.08 14.95
C SER A 63 7.40 20.16 13.87
N LEU A 64 7.18 19.45 12.76
CA LEU A 64 8.09 19.50 11.61
C LEU A 64 8.24 20.93 11.09
N LEU A 65 7.15 21.69 11.07
CA LEU A 65 7.15 23.10 10.69
C LEU A 65 8.12 23.92 11.58
N SER A 66 7.99 23.81 12.91
CA SER A 66 8.82 24.56 13.85
C SER A 66 10.28 24.11 13.85
N LEU A 67 10.54 22.81 13.60
CA LEU A 67 11.90 22.27 13.59
C LEU A 67 12.73 22.80 12.41
N TYR A 68 12.08 23.04 11.26
CA TYR A 68 12.75 23.50 10.03
C TYR A 68 12.39 24.92 9.61
N GLU A 69 11.89 25.74 10.54
CA GLU A 69 11.60 27.16 10.30
C GLU A 69 12.88 27.95 9.92
N GLU A 70 13.98 27.68 10.64
CA GLU A 70 15.29 28.34 10.40
C GLU A 70 16.40 27.35 9.98
N LYS A 71 16.17 26.04 10.17
CA LYS A 71 17.15 24.99 9.89
C LYS A 71 16.91 24.38 8.51
N LYS A 72 17.99 24.10 7.77
CA LYS A 72 17.91 23.31 6.55
C LYS A 72 17.82 21.80 6.86
N MET A 73 17.12 21.09 6.01
CA MET A 73 16.89 19.63 6.11
C MET A 73 17.96 18.88 5.34
N GLY A 74 18.84 18.20 6.04
CA GLY A 74 19.86 17.33 5.45
C GLY A 74 19.33 15.94 5.12
N TYR A 75 20.20 15.12 4.55
CA TYR A 75 19.88 13.76 4.11
C TYR A 75 19.31 12.86 5.21
N GLU A 76 19.94 12.84 6.39
CA GLU A 76 19.49 12.02 7.51
C GLU A 76 18.11 12.43 8.06
N ASP A 77 17.83 13.74 8.05
CA ASP A 77 16.54 14.27 8.48
C ASP A 77 15.45 13.86 7.48
N LEU A 78 15.76 13.94 6.18
CA LEU A 78 14.85 13.49 5.12
C LEU A 78 14.58 11.99 5.18
N GLN A 79 15.63 11.18 5.41
CA GLN A 79 15.46 9.72 5.62
C GLN A 79 14.56 9.40 6.81
N MET A 80 14.71 10.12 7.93
CA MET A 80 13.85 9.94 9.11
C MET A 80 12.38 10.24 8.78
N ILE A 81 12.11 11.32 8.05
CA ILE A 81 10.74 11.71 7.69
C ILE A 81 10.11 10.71 6.73
N LEU A 82 10.82 10.34 5.66
CA LEU A 82 10.33 9.40 4.66
C LEU A 82 10.20 7.98 5.21
N GLY A 83 11.18 7.54 6.02
CA GLY A 83 11.12 6.25 6.73
C GLY A 83 9.95 6.19 7.70
N GLY A 84 9.69 7.28 8.43
CA GLY A 84 8.52 7.39 9.29
C GLY A 84 7.20 7.37 8.52
N PHE A 85 7.15 8.00 7.33
CA PHE A 85 5.98 7.90 6.45
C PHE A 85 5.73 6.46 5.98
N VAL A 86 6.78 5.75 5.57
CA VAL A 86 6.67 4.32 5.23
C VAL A 86 6.14 3.53 6.41
N GLN A 87 6.71 3.74 7.60
CA GLN A 87 6.32 3.03 8.82
C GLN A 87 4.86 3.29 9.20
N VAL A 88 4.38 4.55 9.14
CA VAL A 88 2.98 4.83 9.47
C VAL A 88 2.01 4.19 8.49
N MET A 89 2.36 4.09 7.21
CA MET A 89 1.53 3.40 6.23
C MET A 89 1.45 1.88 6.49
N GLU A 90 2.55 1.27 6.94
CA GLU A 90 2.59 -0.14 7.37
C GLU A 90 1.77 -0.35 8.64
N ASP A 91 1.98 0.47 9.67
CA ASP A 91 1.21 0.42 10.90
C ASP A 91 -0.29 0.59 10.63
N MET A 92 -0.69 1.52 9.77
CA MET A 92 -2.10 1.71 9.41
C MET A 92 -2.69 0.48 8.72
N SER A 93 -1.91 -0.21 7.88
CA SER A 93 -2.33 -1.48 7.27
C SER A 93 -2.49 -2.58 8.33
N GLU A 94 -1.54 -2.69 9.26
CA GLU A 94 -1.57 -3.69 10.34
C GLU A 94 -2.78 -3.47 11.27
N TYR A 95 -3.04 -2.21 11.65
CA TYR A 95 -4.16 -1.86 12.53
C TYR A 95 -5.48 -1.62 11.78
N LEU A 96 -5.53 -1.86 10.47
CA LEU A 96 -6.70 -1.68 9.59
C LEU A 96 -7.30 -0.26 9.69
N LEU A 97 -6.44 0.74 9.76
CA LEU A 97 -6.82 2.15 9.76
C LEU A 97 -6.91 2.70 8.33
N ASN A 98 -7.81 3.68 8.11
CA ASN A 98 -7.96 4.31 6.80
C ASN A 98 -6.85 5.36 6.56
N PRO A 99 -5.96 5.19 5.57
CA PRO A 99 -4.89 6.14 5.27
C PRO A 99 -5.38 7.55 4.89
N CYS A 100 -6.60 7.70 4.38
CA CYS A 100 -7.17 9.02 4.08
C CYS A 100 -7.34 9.91 5.31
N ARG A 101 -7.37 9.32 6.51
CA ARG A 101 -7.49 10.02 7.80
C ARG A 101 -6.17 10.42 8.44
N LEU A 102 -5.04 10.04 7.83
CA LEU A 102 -3.71 10.47 8.25
C LEU A 102 -3.51 11.94 7.91
N VAL A 103 -2.98 12.74 8.85
CA VAL A 103 -2.69 14.16 8.61
C VAL A 103 -1.21 14.31 8.27
N LEU A 104 -0.91 14.72 7.02
CA LEU A 104 0.46 14.91 6.52
C LEU A 104 0.84 16.39 6.39
N LYS A 105 0.28 17.26 7.25
CA LYS A 105 0.63 18.68 7.29
C LYS A 105 1.79 18.91 8.26
N PRO A 106 2.85 19.64 7.87
CA PRO A 106 4.06 19.82 8.67
C PRO A 106 3.82 20.38 10.08
N GLU A 107 2.78 21.18 10.28
CA GLU A 107 2.39 21.71 11.57
C GLU A 107 1.79 20.64 12.52
N TYR A 108 1.35 19.49 11.98
CA TYR A 108 0.73 18.38 12.74
C TYR A 108 1.53 17.08 12.68
N MET A 109 2.74 17.14 12.11
CA MET A 109 3.73 16.07 12.16
C MET A 109 4.77 16.41 13.24
N TYR A 110 5.03 15.51 14.16
CA TYR A 110 5.84 15.78 15.34
C TYR A 110 7.07 14.89 15.41
N VAL A 111 8.22 15.48 15.68
CA VAL A 111 9.50 14.79 15.82
C VAL A 111 9.93 14.76 17.28
N ASP A 112 10.20 13.56 17.80
CA ASP A 112 10.98 13.34 19.00
C ASP A 112 12.46 13.44 18.61
N VAL A 113 13.09 14.56 18.90
CA VAL A 113 14.46 14.86 18.47
C VAL A 113 15.48 13.92 19.12
N GLU A 114 15.24 13.51 20.38
CA GLU A 114 16.13 12.60 21.10
C GLU A 114 16.11 11.19 20.51
N LYS A 115 14.93 10.70 20.13
CA LYS A 115 14.75 9.39 19.53
C LYS A 115 14.94 9.36 18.02
N ARG A 116 15.03 10.55 17.39
CA ARG A 116 15.03 10.68 15.93
C ARG A 116 13.85 9.94 15.28
N GLN A 117 12.66 10.14 15.83
CA GLN A 117 11.45 9.49 15.36
C GLN A 117 10.35 10.52 15.10
N ILE A 118 9.68 10.35 13.96
CA ILE A 118 8.53 11.18 13.60
C ILE A 118 7.22 10.47 13.96
N TYR A 119 6.24 11.25 14.35
CA TYR A 119 4.90 10.82 14.73
C TYR A 119 3.85 11.62 13.98
N PHE A 120 2.74 10.98 13.68
CA PHE A 120 1.66 11.54 12.89
C PHE A 120 0.37 11.68 13.69
N CYS A 121 -0.49 12.63 13.30
CA CYS A 121 -1.86 12.71 13.77
C CYS A 121 -2.77 11.87 12.88
N TYR A 122 -3.64 11.09 13.50
CA TYR A 122 -4.76 10.41 12.84
C TYR A 122 -6.05 11.07 13.28
N LEU A 123 -6.78 11.72 12.36
CA LEU A 123 -7.98 12.47 12.67
C LEU A 123 -9.21 11.80 12.04
N PRO A 124 -10.13 11.25 12.84
CA PRO A 124 -11.24 10.42 12.37
C PRO A 124 -12.18 11.07 11.35
N GLY A 125 -12.44 12.38 11.47
CA GLY A 125 -13.26 13.15 10.54
C GLY A 125 -12.51 13.73 9.33
N TYR A 126 -11.20 13.48 9.23
CA TYR A 126 -10.38 13.91 8.10
C TYR A 126 -10.49 12.88 6.98
N ASP A 127 -10.68 13.34 5.75
CA ASP A 127 -10.78 12.46 4.58
C ASP A 127 -10.20 13.16 3.35
N GLU A 128 -8.90 13.03 3.17
CA GLU A 128 -8.16 13.55 2.02
C GLU A 128 -7.32 12.45 1.39
N ASP A 129 -7.15 12.50 0.07
CA ASP A 129 -6.35 11.51 -0.66
C ASP A 129 -4.89 11.49 -0.20
N VAL A 130 -4.36 10.28 0.08
CA VAL A 130 -3.00 10.11 0.62
C VAL A 130 -1.94 10.57 -0.36
N ARG A 131 -2.13 10.32 -1.65
CA ARG A 131 -1.19 10.73 -2.70
C ARG A 131 -1.08 12.24 -2.77
N GLN A 132 -2.23 12.94 -2.78
CA GLN A 132 -2.25 14.40 -2.80
C GLN A 132 -1.55 14.97 -1.56
N LYS A 133 -1.85 14.47 -0.37
CA LYS A 133 -1.19 14.90 0.87
C LYS A 133 0.32 14.65 0.86
N PHE A 134 0.75 13.50 0.33
CA PHE A 134 2.15 13.19 0.21
C PHE A 134 2.86 14.08 -0.80
N GLN A 135 2.21 14.41 -1.92
CA GLN A 135 2.72 15.38 -2.88
C GLN A 135 2.89 16.76 -2.21
N GLU A 136 1.87 17.27 -1.51
CA GLU A 136 1.93 18.54 -0.77
C GLU A 136 3.06 18.55 0.27
N LEU A 137 3.27 17.43 0.97
CA LEU A 137 4.40 17.26 1.90
C LEU A 137 5.75 17.36 1.18
N THR A 138 5.90 16.71 0.04
CA THR A 138 7.16 16.77 -0.73
C THR A 138 7.40 18.17 -1.30
N GLU A 139 6.36 18.87 -1.73
CA GLU A 139 6.45 20.29 -2.17
C GLU A 139 6.89 21.23 -1.03
N TYR A 140 6.43 20.97 0.20
CA TYR A 140 6.91 21.69 1.37
C TYR A 140 8.38 21.40 1.69
N ILE A 141 8.84 20.15 1.52
CA ILE A 141 10.20 19.72 1.84
C ILE A 141 11.22 20.32 0.89
N LEU A 142 10.94 20.39 -0.42
CA LEU A 142 11.91 20.81 -1.43
C LEU A 142 12.63 22.16 -1.12
N PRO A 143 11.95 23.26 -0.76
CA PRO A 143 12.60 24.55 -0.51
C PRO A 143 13.40 24.60 0.79
N ILE A 144 13.16 23.70 1.73
CA ILE A 144 13.86 23.64 3.01
C ILE A 144 15.03 22.65 3.02
N LEU A 145 15.24 21.91 1.92
CA LEU A 145 16.41 21.03 1.79
C LEU A 145 17.70 21.82 1.90
N ASP A 146 18.71 21.16 2.45
CA ASP A 146 20.08 21.63 2.35
C ASP A 146 20.62 21.35 0.94
N HIS A 147 20.72 22.40 0.14
CA HIS A 147 21.20 22.29 -1.23
C HIS A 147 22.73 22.07 -1.34
N GLU A 148 23.47 22.19 -0.24
CA GLU A 148 24.89 21.80 -0.17
C GLU A 148 25.03 20.28 0.07
N ASP A 149 24.02 19.63 0.61
CA ASP A 149 23.96 18.17 0.76
C ASP A 149 23.40 17.50 -0.52
N SER A 150 24.31 17.06 -1.38
CA SER A 150 23.95 16.41 -2.66
C SER A 150 23.04 15.20 -2.48
N LYS A 151 23.17 14.43 -1.38
CA LYS A 151 22.33 13.27 -1.09
C LYS A 151 20.91 13.71 -0.72
N ALA A 152 20.76 14.75 0.09
CA ALA A 152 19.46 15.32 0.40
C ALA A 152 18.73 15.79 -0.86
N VAL A 153 19.44 16.48 -1.74
CA VAL A 153 18.90 16.96 -3.02
C VAL A 153 18.47 15.82 -3.91
N MET A 154 19.32 14.81 -4.11
CA MET A 154 19.00 13.65 -4.96
C MET A 154 17.76 12.90 -4.43
N LEU A 155 17.74 12.59 -3.14
CA LEU A 155 16.62 11.90 -2.52
C LEU A 155 15.33 12.72 -2.58
N GLY A 156 15.39 14.01 -2.21
CA GLY A 156 14.22 14.89 -2.18
C GLY A 156 13.57 15.05 -3.56
N TYR A 157 14.35 15.33 -4.59
CA TYR A 157 13.83 15.42 -5.97
C TYR A 157 13.41 14.06 -6.54
N GLY A 158 14.10 12.98 -6.17
CA GLY A 158 13.70 11.62 -6.53
C GLY A 158 12.30 11.29 -6.01
N ILE A 159 12.07 11.52 -4.72
CA ILE A 159 10.76 11.29 -4.07
C ILE A 159 9.68 12.21 -4.61
N TYR A 160 9.97 13.52 -4.82
CA TYR A 160 9.00 14.44 -5.41
C TYR A 160 8.54 13.97 -6.79
N ARG A 161 9.48 13.55 -7.66
CA ARG A 161 9.14 13.00 -8.98
C ARG A 161 8.22 11.79 -8.87
N ARG A 162 8.46 10.89 -7.89
CA ARG A 162 7.59 9.73 -7.64
C ARG A 162 6.21 10.14 -7.14
N ALA A 163 6.11 11.18 -6.31
CA ALA A 163 4.84 11.70 -5.81
C ALA A 163 3.95 12.27 -6.94
N LEU A 164 4.54 12.75 -8.02
CA LEU A 164 3.83 13.26 -9.20
C LEU A 164 3.30 12.15 -10.12
N GLU A 165 3.81 10.92 -10.04
CA GLU A 165 3.38 9.81 -10.88
C GLU A 165 1.93 9.41 -10.58
N ASP A 166 1.17 9.00 -11.60
CA ASP A 166 -0.25 8.60 -11.45
C ASP A 166 -0.43 7.36 -10.57
N SER A 167 0.55 6.48 -10.53
CA SER A 167 0.59 5.30 -9.67
C SER A 167 1.45 5.57 -8.46
N PHE A 168 0.84 5.93 -7.32
CA PHE A 168 1.52 6.06 -6.05
C PHE A 168 1.69 4.68 -5.40
N HIS A 169 2.93 4.21 -5.29
CA HIS A 169 3.26 2.95 -4.62
C HIS A 169 4.31 3.16 -3.53
N LEU A 170 3.98 2.71 -2.32
CA LEU A 170 4.88 2.78 -1.17
C LEU A 170 6.24 2.11 -1.43
N GLU A 171 6.26 1.05 -2.22
CA GLU A 171 7.47 0.31 -2.59
C GLU A 171 8.48 1.17 -3.38
N TYR A 172 8.02 2.14 -4.17
CA TYR A 172 8.93 3.06 -4.86
C TYR A 172 9.63 4.01 -3.88
N ILE A 173 8.92 4.45 -2.83
CA ILE A 173 9.50 5.27 -1.77
C ILE A 173 10.53 4.47 -1.00
N LYS A 174 10.22 3.23 -0.64
CA LYS A 174 11.16 2.32 0.03
C LYS A 174 12.42 2.10 -0.81
N LYS A 175 12.24 1.83 -2.09
CA LYS A 175 13.37 1.61 -3.00
C LYS A 175 14.29 2.82 -3.07
N GLU A 176 13.75 4.02 -3.24
CA GLU A 176 14.49 5.27 -3.31
C GLU A 176 15.20 5.57 -1.98
N LEU A 177 14.54 5.30 -0.85
CA LEU A 177 15.04 5.52 0.50
C LEU A 177 16.21 4.60 0.87
N TYR A 178 16.19 3.35 0.41
CA TYR A 178 17.18 2.33 0.77
C TYR A 178 18.21 2.06 -0.34
N GLN A 179 18.12 2.70 -1.49
CA GLN A 179 19.03 2.49 -2.61
C GLN A 179 20.50 2.72 -2.22
N ASP A 180 20.79 3.78 -1.47
CA ASP A 180 22.13 4.07 -0.96
C ASP A 180 22.68 3.03 0.03
N LEU A 181 21.82 2.31 0.73
CA LEU A 181 22.27 1.23 1.63
C LEU A 181 22.76 0.02 0.85
N PHE A 182 22.16 -0.28 -0.29
CA PHE A 182 22.60 -1.39 -1.14
C PHE A 182 23.88 -1.06 -1.92
N GLU A 183 24.07 0.20 -2.36
CA GLU A 183 25.31 0.62 -3.04
C GLU A 183 26.51 0.64 -2.08
N ASN A 184 26.34 1.09 -0.83
CA ASN A 184 27.42 1.10 0.17
C ASN A 184 27.80 -0.32 0.69
N TYR A 185 26.92 -1.31 0.58
CA TYR A 185 27.24 -2.71 0.87
C TYR A 185 27.98 -3.38 -0.30
N GLY A 186 27.89 -2.85 -1.52
CA GLY A 186 28.58 -3.37 -2.71
C GLY A 186 30.05 -3.00 -2.79
N GLU A 187 30.51 -1.89 -2.20
CA GLU A 187 31.91 -1.43 -2.30
C GLU A 187 32.86 -2.00 -1.23
N SER A 188 32.40 -2.69 -0.20
CA SER A 188 33.27 -3.19 0.87
C SER A 188 33.61 -4.66 0.83
N LYS A 189 33.18 -5.42 -0.16
CA LYS A 189 33.68 -6.77 -0.46
C LYS A 189 33.60 -7.07 -1.95
N GLU A 190 34.72 -7.02 -2.64
CA GLU A 190 35.01 -7.91 -3.78
C GLU A 190 35.17 -9.36 -3.26
N GLU A 191 34.11 -9.93 -2.75
CA GLU A 191 33.83 -11.35 -2.79
C GLU A 191 32.53 -11.46 -3.57
N LYS A 192 32.64 -11.94 -4.81
CA LYS A 192 31.49 -12.35 -5.62
C LYS A 192 30.60 -13.20 -4.74
N PRO A 193 29.39 -12.76 -4.33
CA PRO A 193 28.40 -13.69 -3.84
C PRO A 193 28.11 -14.61 -5.03
N GLN A 194 28.11 -15.88 -4.80
CA GLN A 194 27.67 -16.87 -5.77
C GLN A 194 26.25 -16.49 -6.22
N GLU A 195 26.14 -15.90 -7.41
CA GLU A 195 24.87 -15.70 -8.11
C GLU A 195 24.08 -17.01 -8.21
N GLU A 196 24.78 -18.17 -8.18
CA GLU A 196 24.17 -19.49 -8.16
C GLU A 196 23.23 -19.74 -6.97
N HIS A 197 23.48 -19.18 -5.78
CA HIS A 197 22.63 -19.48 -4.61
C HIS A 197 21.39 -18.59 -4.53
N LEU A 198 21.43 -17.39 -5.09
CA LEU A 198 20.26 -16.51 -5.17
C LEU A 198 19.34 -16.93 -6.33
N GLU A 199 19.91 -17.35 -7.45
CA GLU A 199 19.15 -17.95 -8.53
C GLU A 199 18.49 -19.28 -8.08
N GLU A 200 19.20 -20.12 -7.29
CA GLU A 200 18.66 -21.38 -6.78
C GLU A 200 17.46 -21.13 -5.83
N LEU A 201 17.50 -20.12 -4.96
CA LEU A 201 16.39 -19.73 -4.11
C LEU A 201 15.20 -19.12 -4.90
N LEU A 202 15.49 -18.31 -5.91
CA LEU A 202 14.46 -17.75 -6.80
C LEU A 202 13.84 -18.85 -7.68
N TRP A 203 14.64 -19.83 -8.14
CA TRP A 203 14.13 -21.00 -8.86
C TRP A 203 13.31 -21.93 -7.99
N GLU A 204 13.66 -22.11 -6.70
CA GLU A 204 12.84 -22.88 -5.76
C GLU A 204 11.50 -22.19 -5.44
N GLU A 205 11.46 -20.87 -5.31
CA GLU A 205 10.23 -20.11 -5.11
C GLU A 205 9.34 -20.14 -6.37
N GLU A 206 9.91 -19.94 -7.57
CA GLU A 206 9.20 -20.08 -8.85
C GLU A 206 8.70 -21.51 -9.10
N LEU A 207 9.48 -22.52 -8.73
CA LEU A 207 9.06 -23.93 -8.82
C LEU A 207 7.99 -24.28 -7.80
N SER A 208 7.99 -23.67 -6.62
CA SER A 208 6.94 -23.85 -5.62
C SER A 208 5.63 -23.12 -6.02
N GLU A 209 5.71 -21.94 -6.63
CA GLU A 209 4.55 -21.25 -7.20
C GLU A 209 4.02 -21.96 -8.47
N LYS A 210 4.90 -22.44 -9.36
CA LYS A 210 4.50 -23.27 -10.51
C LYS A 210 3.85 -24.58 -10.06
N LYS A 211 4.37 -25.28 -9.04
CA LYS A 211 3.73 -26.46 -8.47
C LYS A 211 2.37 -26.17 -7.84
N LYS A 212 2.16 -24.98 -7.25
CA LYS A 212 0.84 -24.57 -6.76
C LYS A 212 -0.12 -24.16 -7.87
N LYS A 213 0.37 -23.63 -9.00
CA LYS A 213 -0.47 -23.32 -10.18
C LYS A 213 -0.81 -24.54 -11.00
N ASP A 214 0.08 -25.53 -11.13
CA ASP A 214 -0.17 -26.74 -11.92
C ASP A 214 -1.15 -27.72 -11.26
N VAL A 215 -1.35 -27.68 -9.95
CA VAL A 215 -2.38 -28.49 -9.27
C VAL A 215 -3.78 -27.85 -9.37
N GLY A 216 -3.91 -26.58 -9.78
CA GLY A 216 -5.18 -25.85 -9.91
C GLY A 216 -5.61 -25.54 -11.35
N GLY A 217 -4.74 -25.68 -12.34
CA GLY A 217 -4.95 -25.15 -13.70
C GLY A 217 -5.56 -26.15 -14.69
N THR A 218 -5.20 -27.41 -14.63
CA THR A 218 -5.63 -28.44 -15.58
C THR A 218 -7.09 -28.87 -15.45
N SER A 219 -7.67 -28.80 -14.25
CA SER A 219 -9.07 -29.19 -14.05
C SER A 219 -10.07 -28.12 -14.50
N LYS A 220 -9.71 -26.83 -14.41
CA LYS A 220 -10.63 -25.74 -14.79
C LYS A 220 -10.75 -25.56 -16.30
N GLY A 221 -9.67 -25.66 -17.03
CA GLY A 221 -9.70 -25.63 -18.50
C GLY A 221 -10.47 -26.80 -19.10
N PHE A 222 -10.25 -28.01 -18.61
CA PHE A 222 -10.95 -29.19 -19.04
C PHE A 222 -12.46 -29.12 -18.69
N LEU A 223 -12.82 -28.65 -17.52
CA LEU A 223 -14.23 -28.47 -17.12
C LEU A 223 -14.95 -27.44 -18.02
N ILE A 224 -14.32 -26.35 -18.40
CA ILE A 224 -14.91 -25.34 -19.30
C ILE A 224 -15.21 -25.96 -20.67
N TRP A 225 -14.29 -26.75 -21.22
CA TRP A 225 -14.49 -27.43 -22.50
C TRP A 225 -15.56 -28.53 -22.46
N CYS A 226 -15.66 -29.28 -21.34
CA CYS A 226 -16.74 -30.25 -21.13
C CYS A 226 -18.12 -29.57 -21.05
N VAL A 227 -18.23 -28.43 -20.35
CA VAL A 227 -19.47 -27.65 -20.25
C VAL A 227 -19.88 -27.09 -21.60
N ALA A 228 -18.92 -26.54 -22.39
CA ALA A 228 -19.17 -26.03 -23.74
C ALA A 228 -19.65 -27.10 -24.72
N ALA A 229 -19.03 -28.28 -24.70
CA ALA A 229 -19.46 -29.43 -25.54
C ALA A 229 -20.84 -29.94 -25.15
N GLY A 230 -21.16 -30.01 -23.85
CA GLY A 230 -22.48 -30.39 -23.35
C GLY A 230 -23.57 -29.40 -23.74
N PHE A 231 -23.28 -28.09 -23.65
CA PHE A 231 -24.22 -27.05 -24.06
C PHE A 231 -24.50 -27.08 -25.57
N PHE A 232 -23.47 -27.29 -26.39
CA PHE A 232 -23.62 -27.44 -27.84
C PHE A 232 -24.50 -28.63 -28.21
N ALA A 233 -24.31 -29.78 -27.59
CA ALA A 233 -25.15 -30.98 -27.83
C ALA A 233 -26.63 -30.71 -27.45
N LEU A 234 -26.88 -30.01 -26.35
CA LEU A 234 -28.22 -29.62 -25.90
C LEU A 234 -28.92 -28.68 -26.90
N VAL A 235 -28.20 -27.72 -27.44
CA VAL A 235 -28.73 -26.76 -28.44
C VAL A 235 -29.10 -27.50 -29.75
N VAL A 236 -28.28 -28.45 -30.20
CA VAL A 236 -28.55 -29.21 -31.40
C VAL A 236 -29.81 -30.11 -31.21
N VAL A 237 -29.94 -30.77 -30.07
CA VAL A 237 -31.13 -31.57 -29.76
C VAL A 237 -32.39 -30.71 -29.63
N ALA A 238 -32.28 -29.51 -29.05
CA ALA A 238 -33.39 -28.56 -28.98
C ALA A 238 -33.81 -28.05 -30.37
N ALA A 239 -32.84 -27.79 -31.26
CA ALA A 239 -33.10 -27.34 -32.61
C ALA A 239 -33.78 -28.45 -33.49
N GLU A 240 -33.42 -29.72 -33.25
CA GLU A 240 -34.12 -30.85 -33.90
C GLU A 240 -35.58 -31.01 -33.38
N THR A 241 -35.81 -30.85 -32.07
CA THR A 241 -37.17 -30.97 -31.50
C THR A 241 -38.08 -29.82 -31.92
N LEU A 242 -37.51 -28.62 -32.19
CA LEU A 242 -38.22 -27.45 -32.68
C LEU A 242 -38.38 -27.43 -34.24
N GLY A 243 -37.84 -28.42 -34.95
CA GLY A 243 -37.98 -28.55 -36.39
C GLY A 243 -37.14 -27.63 -37.24
N TYR A 244 -36.11 -26.99 -36.64
CA TYR A 244 -35.19 -26.09 -37.36
C TYR A 244 -34.09 -26.82 -38.15
N LEU A 245 -33.79 -28.11 -37.80
CA LEU A 245 -32.77 -28.91 -38.46
C LEU A 245 -33.34 -30.27 -38.91
N PRO A 246 -32.91 -30.80 -40.06
CA PRO A 246 -33.26 -32.13 -40.49
C PRO A 246 -32.67 -33.16 -39.53
N ARG A 247 -33.37 -34.30 -39.30
CA ARG A 247 -32.93 -35.38 -38.41
C ARG A 247 -31.48 -35.78 -38.70
N VAL A 248 -30.56 -35.31 -37.86
CA VAL A 248 -29.13 -35.65 -37.91
C VAL A 248 -28.95 -36.93 -37.09
N SER A 249 -28.23 -37.93 -37.64
CA SER A 249 -27.99 -39.17 -36.91
C SER A 249 -27.18 -38.90 -35.62
N MET A 250 -27.57 -39.49 -34.52
CA MET A 250 -26.92 -39.36 -33.20
C MET A 250 -25.39 -39.58 -33.27
N GLN A 251 -24.92 -40.35 -34.25
CA GLN A 251 -23.50 -40.63 -34.49
C GLN A 251 -22.72 -39.39 -34.98
N VAL A 252 -23.37 -38.54 -35.79
CA VAL A 252 -22.74 -37.32 -36.30
C VAL A 252 -22.59 -36.26 -35.18
N ILE A 253 -23.60 -36.15 -34.32
CA ILE A 253 -23.55 -35.25 -33.15
C ILE A 253 -22.44 -35.67 -32.20
N LEU A 254 -22.34 -36.98 -31.92
CA LEU A 254 -21.29 -37.54 -31.06
C LEU A 254 -19.88 -37.33 -31.69
N GLY A 255 -19.74 -37.49 -33.00
CA GLY A 255 -18.47 -37.27 -33.70
C GLY A 255 -17.99 -35.80 -33.67
N VAL A 256 -18.92 -34.86 -33.85
CA VAL A 256 -18.59 -33.42 -33.76
C VAL A 256 -18.21 -33.00 -32.33
N ALA A 257 -18.95 -33.49 -31.33
CA ALA A 257 -18.65 -33.24 -29.93
C ALA A 257 -17.28 -33.81 -29.51
N ALA A 258 -16.96 -35.04 -29.97
CA ALA A 258 -15.63 -35.63 -29.75
C ALA A 258 -14.51 -34.87 -30.45
N GLY A 259 -14.73 -34.35 -31.67
CA GLY A 259 -13.78 -33.51 -32.41
C GLY A 259 -13.48 -32.21 -31.69
N ILE A 260 -14.47 -31.52 -31.14
CA ILE A 260 -14.31 -30.29 -30.35
C ILE A 260 -13.50 -30.56 -29.09
N MET A 261 -13.74 -31.69 -28.41
CA MET A 261 -12.96 -32.09 -27.22
C MET A 261 -11.47 -32.33 -27.54
N VAL A 262 -11.17 -33.00 -28.66
CA VAL A 262 -9.78 -33.27 -29.08
C VAL A 262 -9.07 -31.98 -29.49
N ILE A 263 -9.72 -31.05 -30.19
CA ILE A 263 -9.17 -29.78 -30.54
C ILE A 263 -8.92 -28.94 -29.27
N GLY A 264 -9.85 -28.91 -28.32
CA GLY A 264 -9.67 -28.25 -27.03
C GLY A 264 -8.50 -28.79 -26.22
N MET A 265 -8.29 -30.09 -26.26
CA MET A 265 -7.18 -30.77 -25.58
C MET A 265 -5.83 -30.47 -26.23
N LEU A 266 -5.77 -30.38 -27.55
CA LEU A 266 -4.58 -29.97 -28.30
C LEU A 266 -4.23 -28.49 -28.09
N CYS A 267 -5.22 -27.60 -28.01
CA CYS A 267 -5.00 -26.19 -27.70
C CYS A 267 -4.51 -25.97 -26.27
N THR A 268 -4.96 -26.74 -25.29
CA THR A 268 -4.46 -26.68 -23.91
C THR A 268 -3.06 -27.28 -23.75
N TRP A 269 -2.67 -28.24 -24.58
CA TRP A 269 -1.32 -28.80 -24.63
C TRP A 269 -0.34 -27.95 -25.45
N GLY A 270 -0.81 -27.27 -26.50
CA GLY A 270 0.02 -26.42 -27.35
C GLY A 270 0.42 -25.06 -26.75
N VAL A 271 -0.13 -24.70 -25.59
CA VAL A 271 0.26 -23.50 -24.80
C VAL A 271 1.32 -23.85 -23.73
N SER A 272 1.70 -25.13 -23.62
CA SER A 272 2.72 -25.67 -22.69
C SER A 272 4.08 -25.97 -23.32
N VAL A 273 4.44 -25.35 -24.45
CA VAL A 273 5.77 -25.42 -25.05
C VAL A 273 6.40 -24.03 -25.15
#